data_f1119e60265f69317e9511c25a919349
#
_entry.id   f1119e60265f69317e9511c25a919349
#
_cell.length_a   1.000
_cell.length_b   1.000
_cell.length_c   1.000
_cell.angle_alpha   90.00
_cell.angle_beta   90.00
_cell.angle_gamma   90.00
#
_symmetry.space_group_name_H-M   'P 1'
#
loop_
_entity.id
_entity.type
_entity.pdbx_description
1 polymer ?
#
loop_
_entity_poly.entity_id
_entity_poly.type
_entity_poly.pdbx_seq_one_letter_code
_entity_poly.pdbx_strand_id
1 'polypeptide(L)'
;KKTQTSKEAIVERVERHFTWKWGPGEVTLQHNPSFLDNGRVLLFDNGSHRRAPNTNYSRIVEIDPANNDIAWDYRGEPAISFYSYQISGAERQPNGNTLICEGATGRFIEVTAGHQIVWEYINPLFADSGRLAGGSSSGQANSVFRAHRFAPDDPALEGRDLDPARYGNLNRILGAN
;
A
#
# COMPACT_ATOMS: atom_id res chain seq x y z
N LYS A 1 25.53 6.98 -14.06
CA LYS A 1 24.15 6.43 -14.04
C LYS A 1 24.14 5.33 -13.00
N LYS A 2 23.67 5.61 -11.78
CA LYS A 2 23.44 4.57 -10.77
C LYS A 2 22.10 3.93 -11.13
N THR A 3 22.12 2.72 -11.62
CA THR A 3 20.96 1.86 -11.70
C THR A 3 20.46 1.63 -10.26
N GLN A 4 19.32 2.19 -9.91
CA GLN A 4 18.62 1.94 -8.67
C GLN A 4 18.11 0.51 -8.75
N THR A 5 18.88 -0.41 -8.22
CA THR A 5 18.45 -1.81 -8.09
C THR A 5 17.56 -1.92 -6.86
N SER A 6 16.30 -2.19 -7.07
CA SER A 6 15.27 -2.50 -6.07
C SER A 6 15.58 -3.80 -5.32
N LYS A 7 16.64 -3.81 -4.51
CA LYS A 7 17.16 -5.05 -3.92
C LYS A 7 17.03 -5.16 -2.40
N GLU A 8 16.50 -4.12 -1.75
CA GLU A 8 16.49 -4.06 -0.29
C GLU A 8 15.14 -3.61 0.22
N ALA A 9 14.45 -4.46 0.96
CA ALA A 9 13.14 -4.15 1.50
C ALA A 9 13.23 -3.25 2.74
N ILE A 10 14.10 -3.58 3.67
CA ILE A 10 14.37 -2.80 4.88
C ILE A 10 15.83 -2.97 5.28
N VAL A 11 16.39 -1.88 5.76
CA VAL A 11 17.76 -1.83 6.27
C VAL A 11 17.75 -1.06 7.58
N GLU A 12 18.07 -1.73 8.65
CA GLU A 12 18.46 -1.08 9.89
C GLU A 12 19.96 -0.82 9.87
N ARG A 13 20.35 0.41 10.17
CA ARG A 13 21.74 0.83 10.12
C ARG A 13 22.23 1.19 11.52
N VAL A 14 22.99 0.29 12.12
CA VAL A 14 23.74 0.53 13.34
C VAL A 14 25.22 0.59 12.98
N GLU A 15 25.92 1.64 13.38
CA GLU A 15 27.37 1.83 13.18
C GLU A 15 27.88 1.60 11.74
N ARG A 16 27.08 1.99 10.73
CA ARG A 16 27.33 1.80 9.30
C ARG A 16 27.29 0.34 8.79
N HIS A 17 26.79 -0.60 9.59
CA HIS A 17 26.53 -1.96 9.20
C HIS A 17 25.04 -2.22 9.02
N PHE A 18 24.69 -3.07 8.05
CA PHE A 18 23.34 -3.58 7.93
C PHE A 18 23.15 -4.70 8.95
N THR A 19 22.16 -4.57 9.81
CA THR A 19 21.82 -5.60 10.78
C THR A 19 20.94 -6.68 10.19
N TRP A 20 20.13 -6.30 9.18
CA TRP A 20 19.25 -7.21 8.47
C TRP A 20 19.03 -6.74 7.03
N LYS A 21 18.86 -7.71 6.12
CA LYS A 21 18.59 -7.47 4.71
C LYS A 21 17.73 -8.59 4.15
N TRP A 22 16.63 -8.21 3.49
CA TRP A 22 15.72 -9.15 2.85
C TRP A 22 15.22 -8.58 1.52
N GLY A 23 14.85 -9.45 0.58
CA GLY A 23 14.17 -9.05 -0.65
C GLY A 23 14.89 -9.28 -1.96
N PRO A 24 16.24 -9.46 -2.05
CA PRO A 24 16.88 -9.75 -3.33
C PRO A 24 16.30 -11.00 -3.98
N GLY A 25 15.62 -10.81 -5.13
CA GLY A 25 14.97 -11.90 -5.85
C GLY A 25 13.53 -12.21 -5.38
N GLU A 26 13.13 -11.72 -4.20
CA GLU A 26 11.80 -11.97 -3.62
C GLU A 26 10.79 -10.87 -3.98
N VAL A 27 11.20 -9.61 -3.91
CA VAL A 27 10.33 -8.46 -4.19
C VAL A 27 10.85 -7.59 -5.30
N THR A 28 9.96 -6.85 -5.96
CA THR A 28 10.31 -5.92 -7.03
C THR A 28 9.51 -4.63 -6.92
N LEU A 29 10.23 -3.47 -6.84
CA LEU A 29 9.66 -2.13 -6.67
C LEU A 29 8.74 -2.02 -5.45
N GLN A 30 9.20 -2.52 -4.32
CA GLN A 30 8.45 -2.47 -3.06
C GLN A 30 8.28 -1.05 -2.53
N HIS A 31 7.16 -0.83 -1.84
CA HIS A 31 6.82 0.42 -1.18
C HIS A 31 6.37 0.20 0.26
N ASN A 32 6.44 1.28 1.05
CA ASN A 32 5.88 1.38 2.39
C ASN A 32 6.26 0.25 3.36
N PRO A 33 7.54 -0.06 3.53
CA PRO A 33 7.92 -0.99 4.58
C PRO A 33 7.65 -0.36 5.97
N SER A 34 7.11 -1.16 6.88
CA SER A 34 6.85 -0.77 8.26
C SER A 34 7.10 -1.92 9.21
N PHE A 35 7.63 -1.62 10.40
CA PHE A 35 7.69 -2.60 11.47
C PHE A 35 6.32 -2.72 12.14
N LEU A 36 5.94 -3.95 12.43
CA LEU A 36 4.78 -4.28 13.25
C LEU A 36 5.21 -4.46 14.71
N ASP A 37 4.26 -4.33 15.64
CA ASP A 37 4.51 -4.48 17.08
C ASP A 37 5.10 -5.85 17.46
N ASN A 38 4.85 -6.88 16.65
CA ASN A 38 5.42 -8.22 16.82
C ASN A 38 6.84 -8.36 16.27
N GLY A 39 7.47 -7.26 15.83
CA GLY A 39 8.82 -7.25 15.27
C GLY A 39 8.92 -7.68 13.80
N ARG A 40 7.82 -8.05 13.16
CA ARG A 40 7.78 -8.39 11.74
C ARG A 40 7.71 -7.13 10.87
N VAL A 41 7.96 -7.32 9.60
CA VAL A 41 7.96 -6.25 8.60
C VAL A 41 6.84 -6.45 7.60
N LEU A 42 5.97 -5.44 7.47
CA LEU A 42 4.92 -5.40 6.45
C LEU A 42 5.36 -4.49 5.31
N LEU A 43 5.12 -4.89 4.06
CA LEU A 43 5.39 -4.05 2.89
C LEU A 43 4.46 -4.36 1.71
N PHE A 44 4.37 -3.41 0.79
CA PHE A 44 3.71 -3.56 -0.50
C PHE A 44 4.75 -3.93 -1.57
N ASP A 45 4.65 -5.13 -2.15
CA ASP A 45 5.47 -5.58 -3.28
C ASP A 45 4.71 -5.32 -4.59
N ASN A 46 5.08 -4.26 -5.32
CA ASN A 46 4.40 -3.88 -6.57
C ASN A 46 4.54 -4.92 -7.67
N GLY A 47 5.66 -5.61 -7.73
CA GLY A 47 5.86 -6.70 -8.69
C GLY A 47 6.09 -6.29 -10.14
N SER A 48 6.29 -4.98 -10.44
CA SER A 48 6.30 -4.43 -11.80
C SER A 48 7.42 -4.95 -12.72
N HIS A 49 8.46 -5.54 -12.17
CA HIS A 49 9.59 -6.11 -12.93
C HIS A 49 9.87 -7.56 -12.52
N ARG A 50 8.84 -8.25 -12.03
CA ARG A 50 8.98 -9.65 -11.65
C ARG A 50 9.25 -10.50 -12.88
N ARG A 51 10.32 -11.27 -12.84
CA ARG A 51 10.73 -12.17 -13.94
C ARG A 51 9.92 -13.48 -13.91
N ALA A 52 8.63 -13.41 -13.82
CA ALA A 52 7.77 -14.59 -13.94
C ALA A 52 7.08 -14.57 -15.30
N PRO A 53 6.98 -15.70 -16.00
CA PRO A 53 6.18 -15.74 -17.20
C PRO A 53 4.73 -15.47 -16.83
N ASN A 54 4.15 -14.46 -17.44
CA ASN A 54 2.72 -14.28 -17.72
C ASN A 54 1.90 -13.32 -16.87
N THR A 55 2.31 -12.75 -15.72
CA THR A 55 1.43 -11.75 -15.09
C THR A 55 2.15 -10.77 -14.18
N ASN A 56 1.92 -9.49 -14.41
CA ASN A 56 2.17 -8.48 -13.39
C ASN A 56 1.07 -8.59 -12.32
N TYR A 57 1.45 -8.73 -11.07
CA TYR A 57 0.56 -8.67 -9.93
C TYR A 57 1.31 -8.07 -8.74
N SER A 58 0.59 -7.41 -7.87
CA SER A 58 1.10 -6.94 -6.59
C SER A 58 0.75 -7.93 -5.47
N ARG A 59 1.45 -7.81 -4.36
CA ARG A 59 1.11 -8.52 -3.12
C ARG A 59 1.51 -7.69 -1.91
N ILE A 60 0.88 -7.96 -0.79
CA ILE A 60 1.36 -7.52 0.51
C ILE A 60 2.12 -8.69 1.11
N VAL A 61 3.25 -8.43 1.75
CA VAL A 61 4.01 -9.46 2.46
C VAL A 61 4.35 -9.00 3.87
N GLU A 62 4.21 -9.90 4.81
CA GLU A 62 4.68 -9.78 6.19
C GLU A 62 5.84 -10.75 6.38
N ILE A 63 7.01 -10.22 6.69
CA ILE A 63 8.26 -10.98 6.78
C ILE A 63 8.67 -11.07 8.25
N ASP A 64 9.10 -12.24 8.67
CA ASP A 64 9.72 -12.46 9.96
C ASP A 64 11.25 -12.31 9.83
N PRO A 65 11.88 -11.26 10.40
CA PRO A 65 13.31 -11.07 10.32
C PRO A 65 14.15 -12.14 11.03
N ALA A 66 13.54 -12.91 11.95
CA ALA A 66 14.26 -13.91 12.71
C ALA A 66 14.67 -15.14 11.87
N ASN A 67 13.84 -15.49 10.88
CA ASN A 67 14.05 -16.63 10.00
C ASN A 67 14.02 -16.31 8.51
N ASN A 68 13.68 -15.06 8.15
CA ASN A 68 13.49 -14.57 6.78
C ASN A 68 12.30 -15.19 6.03
N ASP A 69 11.36 -15.78 6.73
CA ASP A 69 10.17 -16.36 6.13
C ASP A 69 9.08 -15.31 5.89
N ILE A 70 8.27 -15.53 4.86
CA ILE A 70 7.01 -14.82 4.68
C ILE A 70 6.00 -15.44 5.64
N ALA A 71 5.65 -14.71 6.70
CA ALA A 71 4.71 -15.16 7.72
C ALA A 71 3.25 -14.99 7.28
N TRP A 72 2.98 -14.04 6.38
CA TRP A 72 1.67 -13.80 5.78
C TRP A 72 1.85 -13.08 4.45
N ASP A 73 1.02 -13.40 3.45
CA ASP A 73 0.93 -12.60 2.23
C ASP A 73 -0.53 -12.44 1.79
N TYR A 74 -0.83 -11.37 1.06
CA TYR A 74 -2.12 -11.16 0.41
C TYR A 74 -1.89 -10.95 -1.08
N ARG A 75 -2.71 -11.58 -1.91
CA ARG A 75 -2.78 -11.42 -3.37
C ARG A 75 -4.23 -11.36 -3.81
N GLY A 76 -4.48 -10.72 -4.93
CA GLY A 76 -5.78 -10.82 -5.57
C GLY A 76 -6.06 -12.24 -6.08
N GLU A 77 -7.33 -12.58 -6.22
CA GLU A 77 -7.78 -13.81 -6.85
C GLU A 77 -8.83 -13.50 -7.93
N PRO A 78 -8.47 -13.65 -9.21
CA PRO A 78 -7.15 -14.05 -9.76
C PRO A 78 -6.06 -13.01 -9.45
N ALA A 79 -4.77 -13.40 -9.47
CA ALA A 79 -3.65 -12.54 -9.04
C ALA A 79 -3.61 -11.17 -9.74
N ILE A 80 -4.00 -11.10 -11.01
CA ILE A 80 -4.08 -9.86 -11.81
C ILE A 80 -5.14 -8.87 -11.31
N SER A 81 -6.10 -9.29 -10.49
CA SER A 81 -7.13 -8.42 -9.92
C SER A 81 -6.59 -7.45 -8.86
N PHE A 82 -5.31 -7.60 -8.48
CA PHE A 82 -4.61 -6.74 -7.55
C PHE A 82 -3.23 -6.37 -8.11
N TYR A 83 -3.17 -5.19 -8.74
CA TYR A 83 -1.94 -4.73 -9.37
C TYR A 83 -1.79 -3.21 -9.35
N SER A 84 -0.75 -2.75 -8.67
CA SER A 84 -0.29 -1.37 -8.70
C SER A 84 1.19 -1.32 -9.07
N TYR A 85 1.49 -0.80 -10.25
CA TYR A 85 2.84 -0.82 -10.81
C TYR A 85 3.83 0.12 -10.09
N GLN A 86 3.33 1.05 -9.28
CA GLN A 86 4.12 2.03 -8.52
C GLN A 86 3.35 2.48 -7.28
N ILE A 87 4.01 3.27 -6.41
CA ILE A 87 3.42 3.82 -5.18
C ILE A 87 2.73 2.73 -4.35
N SER A 88 1.68 3.06 -3.57
CA SER A 88 0.94 2.09 -2.76
C SER A 88 1.49 1.89 -1.36
N GLY A 89 0.72 1.21 -0.54
CA GLY A 89 1.12 0.88 0.82
C GLY A 89 0.15 -0.05 1.52
N ALA A 90 0.58 -0.55 2.66
CA ALA A 90 -0.25 -1.38 3.52
C ALA A 90 0.00 -1.00 4.98
N GLU A 91 -1.06 -1.06 5.79
CA GLU A 91 -1.03 -0.73 7.20
C GLU A 91 -1.83 -1.76 7.98
N ARG A 92 -1.19 -2.39 8.98
CA ARG A 92 -1.87 -3.29 9.89
C ARG A 92 -2.74 -2.48 10.84
N GLN A 93 -4.01 -2.82 10.92
CA GLN A 93 -4.97 -2.17 11.78
C GLN A 93 -5.02 -2.82 13.18
N PRO A 94 -5.44 -2.10 14.23
CA PRO A 94 -5.55 -2.65 15.58
C PRO A 94 -6.46 -3.88 15.70
N ASN A 95 -7.44 -4.02 14.80
CA ASN A 95 -8.35 -5.17 14.75
C ASN A 95 -7.72 -6.41 14.05
N GLY A 96 -6.44 -6.32 13.64
CA GLY A 96 -5.72 -7.40 12.96
C GLY A 96 -5.92 -7.44 11.44
N ASN A 97 -6.83 -6.64 10.88
CA ASN A 97 -6.99 -6.50 9.44
C ASN A 97 -5.83 -5.69 8.84
N THR A 98 -5.73 -5.68 7.52
CA THR A 98 -4.75 -4.86 6.80
C THR A 98 -5.47 -3.89 5.88
N LEU A 99 -5.28 -2.59 6.10
CA LEU A 99 -5.68 -1.56 5.15
C LEU A 99 -4.64 -1.51 4.03
N ILE A 100 -5.09 -1.58 2.79
CA ILE A 100 -4.24 -1.60 1.60
C ILE A 100 -4.65 -0.43 0.69
N CYS A 101 -3.68 0.37 0.30
CA CYS A 101 -3.80 1.37 -0.75
C CYS A 101 -3.22 0.81 -2.05
N GLU A 102 -4.06 0.42 -2.99
CA GLU A 102 -3.68 0.09 -4.36
C GLU A 102 -3.57 1.39 -5.17
N GLY A 103 -2.43 2.07 -4.96
CA GLY A 103 -2.30 3.49 -5.24
C GLY A 103 -2.43 3.89 -6.71
N ALA A 104 -1.96 3.07 -7.66
CA ALA A 104 -2.02 3.41 -9.09
C ALA A 104 -3.45 3.52 -9.62
N THR A 105 -4.39 2.80 -9.01
CA THR A 105 -5.81 2.73 -9.38
C THR A 105 -6.71 3.53 -8.44
N GLY A 106 -6.14 4.12 -7.38
CA GLY A 106 -6.91 4.84 -6.36
C GLY A 106 -7.88 3.97 -5.58
N ARG A 107 -7.61 2.67 -5.51
CA ARG A 107 -8.41 1.69 -4.80
C ARG A 107 -7.86 1.45 -3.39
N PHE A 108 -8.76 1.41 -2.43
CA PHE A 108 -8.43 1.07 -1.04
C PHE A 108 -9.25 -0.15 -0.65
N ILE A 109 -8.63 -1.11 -0.01
CA ILE A 109 -9.31 -2.27 0.54
C ILE A 109 -8.84 -2.54 1.97
N GLU A 110 -9.73 -3.09 2.78
CA GLU A 110 -9.36 -3.69 4.04
C GLU A 110 -9.57 -5.19 3.95
N VAL A 111 -8.54 -5.94 4.29
CA VAL A 111 -8.57 -7.41 4.22
C VAL A 111 -8.33 -8.01 5.60
N THR A 112 -9.02 -9.11 5.88
CA THR A 112 -8.78 -9.91 7.10
C THR A 112 -7.49 -10.72 6.98
N ALA A 113 -7.03 -11.28 8.10
CA ALA A 113 -5.92 -12.26 8.09
C ALA A 113 -6.22 -13.47 7.18
N GLY A 114 -7.50 -13.82 7.00
CA GLY A 114 -7.96 -14.88 6.11
C GLY A 114 -8.23 -14.43 4.67
N HIS A 115 -7.69 -13.28 4.25
CA HIS A 115 -7.73 -12.74 2.88
C HIS A 115 -9.12 -12.27 2.40
N GLN A 116 -10.12 -12.17 3.26
CA GLN A 116 -11.44 -11.65 2.89
C GLN A 116 -11.41 -10.13 2.81
N ILE A 117 -11.87 -9.56 1.71
CA ILE A 117 -12.11 -8.11 1.60
C ILE A 117 -13.37 -7.80 2.41
N VAL A 118 -13.23 -6.96 3.45
CA VAL A 118 -14.32 -6.55 4.33
C VAL A 118 -14.73 -5.09 4.12
N TRP A 119 -13.92 -4.33 3.42
CA TRP A 119 -14.22 -2.95 3.04
C TRP A 119 -13.48 -2.59 1.77
N GLU A 120 -14.10 -1.78 0.92
CA GLU A 120 -13.52 -1.27 -0.33
C GLU A 120 -13.98 0.16 -0.59
N TYR A 121 -13.07 0.97 -1.11
CA TYR A 121 -13.34 2.34 -1.54
C TYR A 121 -12.51 2.69 -2.77
N ILE A 122 -13.12 3.37 -3.73
CA ILE A 122 -12.44 3.89 -4.93
C ILE A 122 -12.38 5.41 -4.81
N ASN A 123 -11.19 6.00 -4.93
CA ASN A 123 -11.02 7.44 -4.96
C ASN A 123 -11.76 8.05 -6.17
N PRO A 124 -12.79 8.87 -5.94
CA PRO A 124 -13.55 9.48 -7.02
C PRO A 124 -12.91 10.77 -7.55
N LEU A 125 -11.82 11.22 -6.95
CA LEU A 125 -11.14 12.46 -7.33
C LEU A 125 -10.08 12.16 -8.38
N PHE A 126 -10.23 12.76 -9.55
CA PHE A 126 -9.31 12.61 -10.67
C PHE A 126 -8.51 13.89 -10.88
N ALA A 127 -7.23 13.76 -11.21
CA ALA A 127 -6.34 14.84 -11.61
C ALA A 127 -5.69 14.55 -12.96
N ASP A 128 -5.27 15.58 -13.66
CA ASP A 128 -4.55 15.41 -14.93
C ASP A 128 -3.21 14.70 -14.71
N SER A 129 -3.06 13.53 -15.26
CA SER A 129 -1.87 12.67 -15.11
C SER A 129 -0.60 13.30 -15.70
N GLY A 130 -0.71 14.19 -16.67
CA GLY A 130 0.42 14.90 -17.29
C GLY A 130 1.20 15.82 -16.34
N ARG A 131 0.61 16.23 -15.23
CA ARG A 131 1.28 17.08 -14.22
C ARG A 131 2.08 16.28 -13.18
N LEU A 132 1.73 15.02 -12.94
CA LEU A 132 2.32 14.22 -11.87
C LEU A 132 3.51 13.36 -12.29
N ALA A 133 3.70 13.11 -13.59
CA ALA A 133 4.70 12.17 -14.08
C ALA A 133 5.68 12.75 -15.12
N GLY A 134 5.59 14.04 -15.46
CA GLY A 134 6.45 14.61 -16.52
C GLY A 134 6.22 13.97 -17.90
N GLY A 135 5.12 13.30 -18.09
CA GLY A 135 4.75 12.62 -19.32
C GLY A 135 3.72 13.40 -20.14
N SER A 136 3.74 13.19 -21.44
CA SER A 136 2.86 13.84 -22.44
C SER A 136 1.49 13.14 -22.60
N SER A 137 1.06 12.29 -21.67
CA SER A 137 -0.23 11.61 -21.77
C SER A 137 -1.34 12.48 -21.22
N SER A 138 -2.26 12.90 -22.08
CA SER A 138 -3.50 13.57 -21.73
C SER A 138 -4.51 12.57 -21.16
N GLY A 139 -4.39 12.23 -19.87
CA GLY A 139 -5.31 11.35 -19.18
C GLY A 139 -5.59 11.84 -17.78
N GLN A 140 -6.70 11.42 -17.21
CA GLN A 140 -7.01 11.64 -15.81
C GLN A 140 -6.65 10.40 -15.00
N ALA A 141 -6.08 10.61 -13.83
CA ALA A 141 -5.74 9.55 -12.89
C ALA A 141 -6.29 9.85 -11.51
N ASN A 142 -6.80 8.86 -10.83
CA ASN A 142 -7.26 8.94 -9.46
C ASN A 142 -6.24 8.33 -8.47
N SER A 143 -4.97 8.25 -8.88
CA SER A 143 -3.91 7.62 -8.11
C SER A 143 -3.70 8.29 -6.75
N VAL A 144 -3.42 7.49 -5.74
CA VAL A 144 -3.14 7.92 -4.37
C VAL A 144 -1.84 7.30 -3.88
N PHE A 145 -0.97 8.15 -3.33
CA PHE A 145 0.36 7.70 -2.93
C PHE A 145 0.29 6.72 -1.75
N ARG A 146 -0.51 7.03 -0.73
CA ARG A 146 -0.63 6.27 0.52
C ARG A 146 -1.94 6.60 1.23
N ALA A 147 -2.43 5.68 2.07
CA ALA A 147 -3.53 5.90 2.99
C ALA A 147 -3.14 5.54 4.41
N HIS A 148 -3.68 6.27 5.36
CA HIS A 148 -3.64 5.98 6.78
C HIS A 148 -5.05 6.04 7.34
N ARG A 149 -5.35 5.18 8.31
CA ARG A 149 -6.62 5.22 9.04
C ARG A 149 -6.35 5.66 10.47
N PHE A 150 -7.12 6.63 10.91
CA PHE A 150 -7.14 7.09 12.30
C PHE A 150 -8.41 6.56 12.95
N ALA A 151 -8.29 6.01 14.15
CA ALA A 151 -9.44 5.63 14.96
C ALA A 151 -10.18 6.90 15.43
N PRO A 152 -11.50 6.85 15.70
CA PRO A 152 -12.26 8.03 16.15
C PRO A 152 -11.72 8.67 17.43
N ASP A 153 -11.05 7.90 18.27
CA ASP A 153 -10.40 8.31 19.53
C ASP A 153 -8.91 8.62 19.38
N ASP A 154 -8.41 8.67 18.15
CA ASP A 154 -7.00 9.04 17.91
C ASP A 154 -6.73 10.48 18.37
N PRO A 155 -5.65 10.71 19.13
CA PRO A 155 -5.29 12.06 19.61
C PRO A 155 -5.14 13.10 18.50
N ALA A 156 -4.81 12.71 17.29
CA ALA A 156 -4.73 13.61 16.14
C ALA A 156 -6.10 14.17 15.72
N LEU A 157 -7.18 13.53 16.16
CA LEU A 157 -8.57 13.93 15.86
C LEU A 157 -9.21 14.69 17.02
N GLU A 158 -8.51 14.88 18.13
CA GLU A 158 -9.05 15.57 19.31
C GLU A 158 -9.55 16.99 18.95
N GLY A 159 -10.77 17.32 19.38
CA GLY A 159 -11.41 18.59 19.12
C GLY A 159 -11.86 18.81 17.66
N ARG A 160 -11.76 17.83 16.78
CA ARG A 160 -12.25 17.89 15.42
C ARG A 160 -13.70 17.41 15.34
N ASP A 161 -14.47 18.12 14.53
CA ASP A 161 -15.83 17.68 14.20
C ASP A 161 -15.74 16.62 13.10
N LEU A 162 -16.08 15.38 13.46
CA LEU A 162 -16.05 14.22 12.57
C LEU A 162 -17.43 13.89 11.97
N ASP A 163 -18.43 14.72 12.18
CA ASP A 163 -19.77 14.50 11.62
C ASP A 163 -19.71 14.60 10.08
N PRO A 164 -19.95 13.50 9.35
CA PRO A 164 -19.96 13.49 7.90
C PRO A 164 -21.04 14.39 7.29
N ALA A 165 -22.13 14.67 7.99
CA ALA A 165 -23.20 15.54 7.53
C ALA A 165 -22.71 16.98 7.27
N ARG A 166 -21.65 17.41 7.95
CA ARG A 166 -21.01 18.72 7.73
C ARG A 166 -20.46 18.90 6.30
N TYR A 167 -20.13 17.81 5.64
CA TYR A 167 -19.52 17.79 4.32
C TYR A 167 -20.52 17.40 3.22
N GLY A 168 -21.77 17.85 3.33
CA GLY A 168 -22.87 17.45 2.45
C GLY A 168 -22.59 17.68 0.94
N ASN A 169 -21.79 18.68 0.57
CA ASN A 169 -21.39 18.88 -0.82
C ASN A 169 -20.40 17.81 -1.29
N LEU A 170 -19.43 17.45 -0.45
CA LEU A 170 -18.48 16.39 -0.74
C LEU A 170 -19.20 15.03 -0.79
N ASN A 171 -20.03 14.74 0.20
CA ASN A 171 -20.82 13.51 0.27
C ASN A 171 -21.68 13.33 -1.00
N ARG A 172 -22.31 14.40 -1.49
CA ARG A 172 -23.10 14.36 -2.74
C ARG A 172 -22.23 14.05 -3.97
N ILE A 173 -21.03 14.64 -4.05
CA ILE A 173 -20.08 14.34 -5.14
C ILE A 173 -19.62 12.88 -5.05
N LEU A 174 -19.47 12.34 -3.84
CA LEU A 174 -19.04 10.97 -3.58
C LEU A 174 -20.20 9.95 -3.65
N GLY A 175 -21.44 10.38 -3.91
CA GLY A 175 -22.61 9.51 -3.96
C GLY A 175 -23.05 8.99 -2.58
N ALA A 176 -22.56 9.57 -1.50
CA ALA A 176 -23.01 9.27 -0.14
C ALA A 176 -24.26 10.13 0.18
N ASN A 177 -25.39 9.50 0.33
CA ASN A 177 -26.66 10.10 0.78
C ASN A 177 -26.77 10.01 2.31
#